data_3b5096bbf5a165e34704e29fd9c2e7f8
#
_entry.id   3b5096bbf5a165e34704e29fd9c2e7f8
#
_cell.length_a   1.000
_cell.length_b   1.000
_cell.length_c   1.000
_cell.angle_alpha   90.00
_cell.angle_beta   90.00
_cell.angle_gamma   90.00
#
_symmetry.space_group_name_H-M   'P 1'
#
loop_
_entity.id
_entity.type
_entity.pdbx_description
1 polymer ?
#
loop_
_entity_poly.entity_id
_entity_poly.type
_entity_poly.pdbx_seq_one_letter_code
_entity_poly.pdbx_strand_id
1 'polypeptide(L)'
;MTKQTLRIALFTGLYSPFLTGVSVAVHQRVHWLLEQGHEVFLIHPQINNKFSKQVGKRPMAGLEELQSFANFSSYAFPTEPLIFYKSLPQPLHYRHWSDTKLLEKFQPDIIVVEEAAQMRGLYSAFLQGYGRPVGVDYAKRTKTPIISVFHTDIVAYIRYYLGDFLFGLMRPIIPLLVKQFSNAYTLNIFSSREQLSKYQKLECLRGEYVPYQGINCEKFHPRNICYDPIPNDKRPTILFVGRITAEKNVTQLLDAYPLIAAQIPDVHLVIVGSGPLDQEIRRRAQKFLHGVTLWGESHGTELLGWFARADVFINPSVTENFCTTNNEALASGTPVVAAMAPSTTEQVTVGYNGFLAQPNNAQDFAEKIIAILQNPELKAQLSAQARPSILEFDWSVCSQKFEDKLYQLVGIPQIVKSSS
;
A
#
# COMPACT_ATOMS: atom_id res chain seq x y z
N MET A 1 6.49 -4.61 34.73
CA MET A 1 6.08 -5.94 34.24
C MET A 1 6.64 -6.08 32.83
N THR A 2 7.37 -7.13 32.54
CA THR A 2 7.89 -7.41 31.19
C THR A 2 6.73 -7.68 30.24
N LYS A 3 6.71 -7.03 29.09
CA LYS A 3 5.73 -7.26 28.01
C LYS A 3 5.82 -8.74 27.60
N GLN A 4 4.70 -9.46 27.57
CA GLN A 4 4.68 -10.86 27.16
C GLN A 4 4.98 -10.97 25.68
N THR A 5 5.94 -11.78 25.29
CA THR A 5 6.29 -12.03 23.88
C THR A 5 5.36 -13.05 23.25
N LEU A 6 5.04 -12.85 21.96
CA LEU A 6 4.24 -13.77 21.16
C LEU A 6 5.11 -14.50 20.14
N ARG A 7 4.68 -15.72 19.78
CA ARG A 7 5.19 -16.49 18.65
C ARG A 7 4.25 -16.29 17.47
N ILE A 8 4.69 -15.58 16.44
CA ILE A 8 3.86 -15.12 15.33
C ILE A 8 4.31 -15.81 14.03
N ALA A 9 3.43 -16.62 13.42
CA ALA A 9 3.65 -17.14 12.08
C ALA A 9 3.01 -16.22 11.05
N LEU A 10 3.81 -15.66 10.13
CA LEU A 10 3.34 -14.70 9.11
C LEU A 10 3.53 -15.29 7.71
N PHE A 11 2.43 -15.45 6.99
CA PHE A 11 2.40 -15.88 5.59
C PHE A 11 2.26 -14.69 4.67
N THR A 12 3.15 -14.56 3.68
CA THR A 12 3.02 -13.55 2.63
C THR A 12 3.23 -14.15 1.24
N GLY A 13 2.50 -13.66 0.26
CA GLY A 13 2.68 -14.04 -1.13
C GLY A 13 3.61 -13.11 -1.91
N LEU A 14 3.98 -11.96 -1.34
CA LEU A 14 4.88 -10.98 -1.94
C LEU A 14 5.88 -10.50 -0.89
N TYR A 15 7.17 -10.70 -1.17
CA TYR A 15 8.25 -10.27 -0.31
C TYR A 15 9.52 -9.95 -1.12
N SER A 16 10.65 -9.67 -0.43
CA SER A 16 11.95 -9.47 -1.05
C SER A 16 12.23 -10.51 -2.16
N PRO A 17 12.81 -10.13 -3.30
CA PRO A 17 13.36 -8.81 -3.63
C PRO A 17 12.37 -7.84 -4.29
N PHE A 18 11.06 -8.13 -4.33
CA PHE A 18 10.08 -7.22 -4.91
C PHE A 18 9.87 -5.99 -4.02
N LEU A 19 10.06 -4.80 -4.59
CA LEU A 19 9.73 -3.54 -3.92
C LEU A 19 8.31 -3.13 -4.30
N THR A 20 7.35 -3.47 -3.43
CA THR A 20 5.93 -3.13 -3.57
C THR A 20 5.40 -2.56 -2.26
N GLY A 21 4.25 -1.88 -2.29
CA GLY A 21 3.60 -1.41 -1.05
C GLY A 21 3.35 -2.55 -0.05
N VAL A 22 2.99 -3.73 -0.54
CA VAL A 22 2.77 -4.94 0.30
C VAL A 22 4.07 -5.41 0.93
N SER A 23 5.14 -5.58 0.15
CA SER A 23 6.42 -6.09 0.66
C SER A 23 7.05 -5.14 1.69
N VAL A 24 6.93 -3.82 1.47
CA VAL A 24 7.38 -2.79 2.42
C VAL A 24 6.56 -2.86 3.71
N ALA A 25 5.24 -2.97 3.62
CA ALA A 25 4.37 -3.06 4.79
C ALA A 25 4.64 -4.32 5.63
N VAL A 26 4.82 -5.48 4.97
CA VAL A 26 5.20 -6.74 5.64
C VAL A 26 6.54 -6.62 6.34
N HIS A 27 7.55 -6.04 5.64
CA HIS A 27 8.89 -5.87 6.20
C HIS A 27 8.87 -4.99 7.45
N GLN A 28 8.25 -3.81 7.38
CA GLN A 28 8.17 -2.87 8.51
C GLN A 28 7.45 -3.48 9.71
N ARG A 29 6.37 -4.25 9.46
CA ARG A 29 5.64 -4.94 10.52
C ARG A 29 6.48 -6.02 11.18
N VAL A 30 7.15 -6.87 10.39
CA VAL A 30 8.02 -7.92 10.93
C VAL A 30 9.16 -7.31 11.72
N HIS A 31 9.81 -6.28 11.18
CA HIS A 31 10.88 -5.55 11.87
C HIS A 31 10.41 -5.00 13.22
N TRP A 32 9.26 -4.29 13.25
CA TRP A 32 8.66 -3.79 14.48
C TRP A 32 8.42 -4.90 15.50
N LEU A 33 7.78 -5.99 15.09
CA LEU A 33 7.46 -7.12 15.98
C LEU A 33 8.74 -7.74 16.59
N LEU A 34 9.81 -7.86 15.81
CA LEU A 34 11.10 -8.35 16.28
C LEU A 34 11.76 -7.39 17.28
N GLU A 35 11.70 -6.08 17.05
CA GLU A 35 12.18 -5.05 17.98
C GLU A 35 11.38 -5.05 19.30
N GLN A 36 10.08 -5.39 19.26
CA GLN A 36 9.27 -5.56 20.47
C GLN A 36 9.56 -6.89 21.20
N GLY A 37 10.45 -7.73 20.66
CA GLY A 37 10.89 -9.00 21.28
C GLY A 37 10.01 -10.19 20.93
N HIS A 38 9.04 -10.07 20.01
CA HIS A 38 8.25 -11.22 19.53
C HIS A 38 9.13 -12.18 18.73
N GLU A 39 8.80 -13.48 18.77
CA GLU A 39 9.39 -14.49 17.88
C GLU A 39 8.59 -14.54 16.58
N VAL A 40 9.22 -14.27 15.43
CA VAL A 40 8.53 -14.22 14.14
C VAL A 40 9.05 -15.29 13.18
N PHE A 41 8.13 -16.10 12.66
CA PHE A 41 8.38 -17.06 11.60
C PHE A 41 7.73 -16.58 10.30
N LEU A 42 8.55 -16.12 9.36
CA LEU A 42 8.09 -15.58 8.07
C LEU A 42 8.09 -16.68 7.00
N ILE A 43 6.91 -16.97 6.45
CA ILE A 43 6.72 -17.90 5.33
C ILE A 43 6.49 -17.09 4.07
N HIS A 44 7.44 -17.11 3.13
CA HIS A 44 7.47 -16.20 1.99
C HIS A 44 7.84 -16.91 0.69
N PRO A 45 7.57 -16.31 -0.51
CA PRO A 45 7.93 -16.91 -1.79
C PRO A 45 9.43 -16.92 -2.02
N GLN A 46 9.96 -18.02 -2.53
CA GLN A 46 11.30 -18.09 -3.10
C GLN A 46 11.25 -17.49 -4.50
N ILE A 47 11.93 -16.36 -4.69
CA ILE A 47 12.00 -15.68 -5.99
C ILE A 47 13.20 -16.23 -6.78
N ASN A 48 12.95 -16.71 -7.97
CA ASN A 48 13.94 -17.29 -8.86
C ASN A 48 14.13 -16.45 -10.14
N ASN A 49 15.06 -16.85 -11.02
CA ASN A 49 15.39 -16.14 -12.25
C ASN A 49 14.21 -15.91 -13.23
N LYS A 50 13.09 -16.67 -13.09
CA LYS A 50 11.88 -16.45 -13.89
C LYS A 50 11.22 -15.10 -13.61
N PHE A 51 11.56 -14.47 -12.50
CA PHE A 51 11.05 -13.16 -12.06
C PHE A 51 12.06 -12.02 -12.25
N SER A 52 13.21 -12.26 -12.85
CA SER A 52 14.30 -11.27 -12.98
C SER A 52 13.87 -9.97 -13.67
N LYS A 53 12.91 -10.04 -14.61
CA LYS A 53 12.35 -8.85 -15.28
C LYS A 53 11.39 -8.02 -14.41
N GLN A 54 10.84 -8.60 -13.36
CA GLN A 54 9.89 -7.99 -12.44
C GLN A 54 10.57 -7.43 -11.18
N VAL A 55 11.75 -7.96 -10.86
CA VAL A 55 12.63 -7.39 -9.83
C VAL A 55 13.24 -6.12 -10.42
N GLY A 56 12.88 -4.96 -9.89
CA GLY A 56 13.40 -3.66 -10.36
C GLY A 56 14.92 -3.56 -10.24
N LYS A 57 15.50 -2.49 -10.79
CA LYS A 57 16.96 -2.22 -10.73
C LYS A 57 17.51 -2.16 -9.31
N ARG A 58 16.68 -1.93 -8.32
CA ARG A 58 17.02 -1.94 -6.88
C ARG A 58 16.08 -2.90 -6.17
N PRO A 59 16.50 -4.16 -5.96
CA PRO A 59 15.72 -5.11 -5.18
C PRO A 59 15.60 -4.63 -3.74
N MET A 60 14.51 -4.97 -3.08
CA MET A 60 14.32 -4.76 -1.67
C MET A 60 15.30 -5.68 -0.90
N ALA A 61 16.25 -5.08 -0.19
CA ALA A 61 17.17 -5.78 0.72
C ALA A 61 16.50 -5.88 2.11
N GLY A 62 15.56 -6.79 2.28
CA GLY A 62 14.82 -6.84 3.55
C GLY A 62 15.07 -8.09 4.36
N LEU A 63 15.33 -9.22 3.70
CA LEU A 63 15.47 -10.49 4.42
C LEU A 63 16.78 -10.57 5.21
N GLU A 64 17.88 -10.05 4.66
CA GLU A 64 19.20 -10.03 5.33
C GLU A 64 19.16 -9.21 6.62
N GLU A 65 18.48 -8.07 6.61
CA GLU A 65 18.28 -7.24 7.79
C GLU A 65 17.52 -8.00 8.88
N LEU A 66 16.41 -8.65 8.55
CA LEU A 66 15.63 -9.42 9.51
C LEU A 66 16.39 -10.64 10.05
N GLN A 67 17.26 -11.27 9.27
CA GLN A 67 18.09 -12.38 9.69
C GLN A 67 19.11 -12.02 10.77
N SER A 68 19.39 -10.72 10.99
CA SER A 68 20.22 -10.28 12.09
C SER A 68 19.57 -10.41 13.47
N PHE A 69 18.24 -10.54 13.51
CA PHE A 69 17.50 -10.73 14.77
C PHE A 69 17.51 -12.20 15.20
N ALA A 70 17.91 -12.48 16.45
CA ALA A 70 17.96 -13.85 17.02
C ALA A 70 16.57 -14.52 17.15
N ASN A 71 15.51 -13.71 17.25
CA ASN A 71 14.10 -14.12 17.35
C ASN A 71 13.39 -14.20 15.99
N PHE A 72 14.15 -14.17 14.87
CA PHE A 72 13.63 -14.32 13.52
C PHE A 72 13.95 -15.68 12.92
N SER A 73 12.97 -16.26 12.24
CA SER A 73 13.16 -17.42 11.36
C SER A 73 12.32 -17.29 10.10
N SER A 74 12.73 -17.93 9.02
CA SER A 74 11.98 -17.88 7.76
C SER A 74 11.98 -19.20 7.00
N TYR A 75 10.97 -19.38 6.16
CA TYR A 75 10.87 -20.47 5.20
C TYR A 75 10.47 -19.92 3.82
N ALA A 76 11.31 -20.17 2.83
CA ALA A 76 11.05 -19.79 1.45
C ALA A 76 10.42 -20.95 0.68
N PHE A 77 9.14 -20.81 0.26
CA PHE A 77 8.49 -21.86 -0.53
C PHE A 77 8.77 -21.67 -2.04
N PRO A 78 8.98 -22.78 -2.81
CA PRO A 78 9.24 -22.72 -4.24
C PRO A 78 8.07 -22.12 -5.01
N THR A 79 8.39 -21.25 -6.00
CA THR A 79 7.38 -20.52 -6.77
C THR A 79 7.59 -20.58 -8.26
N GLU A 80 6.49 -20.33 -8.99
CA GLU A 80 6.46 -20.07 -10.42
C GLU A 80 5.56 -18.85 -10.75
N PRO A 81 5.72 -18.23 -11.92
CA PRO A 81 4.86 -17.13 -12.35
C PRO A 81 3.40 -17.57 -12.52
N LEU A 82 2.46 -16.75 -12.05
CA LEU A 82 1.04 -16.98 -12.30
C LEU A 82 0.72 -16.85 -13.81
N ILE A 83 -0.06 -17.77 -14.36
CA ILE A 83 -0.31 -17.87 -15.81
C ILE A 83 -0.88 -16.55 -16.37
N PHE A 84 -1.84 -15.93 -15.69
CA PHE A 84 -2.52 -14.71 -16.12
C PHE A 84 -1.84 -13.42 -15.67
N TYR A 85 -0.93 -13.50 -14.68
CA TYR A 85 -0.19 -12.34 -14.16
C TYR A 85 1.24 -12.73 -13.78
N LYS A 86 2.11 -12.75 -14.78
CA LYS A 86 3.48 -13.28 -14.71
C LYS A 86 4.37 -12.60 -13.65
N SER A 87 4.01 -11.42 -13.18
CA SER A 87 4.73 -10.72 -12.12
C SER A 87 4.39 -11.21 -10.70
N LEU A 88 3.32 -12.00 -10.54
CA LEU A 88 2.97 -12.58 -9.25
C LEU A 88 3.57 -13.99 -9.09
N PRO A 89 4.43 -14.21 -8.08
CA PRO A 89 4.91 -15.54 -7.75
C PRO A 89 3.79 -16.38 -7.16
N GLN A 90 3.61 -17.63 -7.57
CA GLN A 90 2.68 -18.59 -6.96
C GLN A 90 3.42 -19.82 -6.46
N PRO A 91 2.96 -20.52 -5.40
CA PRO A 91 3.60 -21.74 -4.96
C PRO A 91 3.55 -22.80 -6.05
N LEU A 92 4.67 -23.51 -6.25
CA LEU A 92 4.78 -24.60 -7.21
C LEU A 92 3.77 -25.72 -6.91
N HIS A 93 3.62 -26.03 -5.63
CA HIS A 93 2.59 -26.92 -5.10
C HIS A 93 1.96 -26.32 -3.84
N TYR A 94 0.64 -26.37 -3.74
CA TYR A 94 -0.10 -25.86 -2.57
C TYR A 94 0.42 -26.50 -1.25
N ARG A 95 0.81 -27.77 -1.26
CA ARG A 95 1.36 -28.48 -0.10
C ARG A 95 2.59 -27.81 0.51
N HIS A 96 3.44 -27.18 -0.30
CA HIS A 96 4.62 -26.46 0.23
C HIS A 96 4.26 -25.24 1.05
N TRP A 97 3.11 -24.67 0.78
CA TRP A 97 2.64 -23.51 1.48
C TRP A 97 1.73 -23.82 2.66
N SER A 98 0.92 -24.88 2.53
CA SER A 98 -0.01 -25.34 3.56
C SER A 98 0.62 -26.38 4.52
N ASP A 99 1.95 -26.57 4.49
CA ASP A 99 2.59 -27.59 5.31
C ASP A 99 2.42 -27.26 6.81
N THR A 100 1.46 -27.96 7.41
CA THR A 100 1.17 -27.85 8.84
C THR A 100 2.34 -28.26 9.73
N LYS A 101 3.30 -29.08 9.22
CA LYS A 101 4.50 -29.46 9.96
C LYS A 101 5.39 -28.28 10.33
N LEU A 102 5.45 -27.24 9.48
CA LEU A 102 6.18 -26.02 9.81
C LEU A 102 5.56 -25.33 11.03
N LEU A 103 4.22 -25.21 11.05
CA LEU A 103 3.50 -24.64 12.17
C LEU A 103 3.54 -25.53 13.41
N GLU A 104 3.50 -26.87 13.26
CA GLU A 104 3.65 -27.82 14.36
C GLU A 104 5.01 -27.68 15.04
N LYS A 105 6.08 -27.46 14.27
CA LYS A 105 7.42 -27.22 14.81
C LYS A 105 7.52 -25.86 15.49
N PHE A 106 6.95 -24.81 14.87
CA PHE A 106 7.02 -23.45 15.38
C PHE A 106 6.04 -23.17 16.52
N GLN A 107 4.87 -23.81 16.56
CA GLN A 107 3.80 -23.63 17.57
C GLN A 107 3.42 -22.16 17.81
N PRO A 108 2.87 -21.46 16.79
CA PRO A 108 2.54 -20.04 16.90
C PRO A 108 1.38 -19.80 17.88
N ASP A 109 1.44 -18.68 18.61
CA ASP A 109 0.32 -18.16 19.41
C ASP A 109 -0.74 -17.52 18.50
N ILE A 110 -0.31 -16.98 17.35
CA ILE A 110 -1.19 -16.37 16.34
C ILE A 110 -0.61 -16.54 14.93
N ILE A 111 -1.50 -16.67 13.95
CA ILE A 111 -1.15 -16.75 12.54
C ILE A 111 -1.66 -15.51 11.81
N VAL A 112 -0.77 -14.86 11.05
CA VAL A 112 -1.08 -13.70 10.19
C VAL A 112 -0.96 -14.13 8.73
N VAL A 113 -1.99 -13.87 7.92
CA VAL A 113 -2.00 -14.20 6.49
C VAL A 113 -2.19 -12.92 5.68
N GLU A 114 -1.14 -12.52 4.98
CA GLU A 114 -1.16 -11.35 4.11
C GLU A 114 -1.91 -11.65 2.79
N GLU A 115 -2.60 -10.70 2.26
CA GLU A 115 -3.58 -10.81 1.18
C GLU A 115 -3.13 -11.59 -0.06
N ALA A 116 -1.91 -11.37 -0.53
CA ALA A 116 -1.42 -12.09 -1.70
C ALA A 116 -1.41 -13.60 -1.48
N ALA A 117 -1.33 -14.05 -0.24
CA ALA A 117 -1.54 -15.41 0.15
C ALA A 117 -3.00 -15.86 0.00
N GLN A 118 -3.95 -14.98 0.24
CA GLN A 118 -5.39 -15.28 0.15
C GLN A 118 -5.86 -15.49 -1.30
N MET A 119 -5.44 -14.65 -2.25
CA MET A 119 -5.79 -14.83 -3.67
C MET A 119 -5.42 -16.22 -4.18
N ARG A 120 -4.36 -16.82 -3.66
CA ARG A 120 -3.93 -18.16 -3.99
C ARG A 120 -4.76 -19.23 -3.31
N GLY A 121 -5.25 -18.96 -2.11
CA GLY A 121 -6.25 -19.79 -1.47
C GLY A 121 -7.51 -19.93 -2.34
N LEU A 122 -8.01 -18.82 -2.91
CA LEU A 122 -9.12 -18.82 -3.85
C LEU A 122 -8.81 -19.61 -5.14
N TYR A 123 -7.63 -19.39 -5.73
CA TYR A 123 -7.18 -20.11 -6.93
C TYR A 123 -7.03 -21.62 -6.67
N SER A 124 -6.42 -21.98 -5.55
CA SER A 124 -6.20 -23.39 -5.17
C SER A 124 -7.52 -24.08 -4.76
N ALA A 125 -8.42 -23.35 -4.11
CA ALA A 125 -9.74 -23.86 -3.77
C ALA A 125 -10.57 -24.15 -5.02
N PHE A 126 -10.48 -23.32 -6.05
CA PHE A 126 -11.25 -23.45 -7.29
C PHE A 126 -10.68 -24.50 -8.25
N LEU A 127 -9.34 -24.52 -8.42
CA LEU A 127 -8.71 -25.35 -9.48
C LEU A 127 -8.07 -26.63 -8.98
N GLN A 128 -7.79 -26.76 -7.70
CA GLN A 128 -7.11 -27.94 -7.15
C GLN A 128 -7.94 -28.71 -6.10
N GLY A 129 -9.19 -28.30 -5.84
CA GLY A 129 -10.07 -28.99 -4.89
C GLY A 129 -9.65 -28.87 -3.42
N TYR A 130 -8.66 -28.04 -3.09
CA TYR A 130 -8.18 -27.80 -1.72
C TYR A 130 -8.93 -26.62 -1.10
N GLY A 131 -10.17 -26.79 -0.72
CA GLY A 131 -11.13 -25.76 -0.31
C GLY A 131 -10.80 -24.91 0.93
N ARG A 132 -9.54 -24.82 1.41
CA ARG A 132 -9.22 -24.05 2.61
C ARG A 132 -8.01 -23.12 2.46
N PRO A 133 -8.09 -21.89 2.99
CA PRO A 133 -6.96 -20.96 3.03
C PRO A 133 -5.79 -21.50 3.88
N VAL A 134 -4.58 -21.02 3.58
CA VAL A 134 -3.35 -21.41 4.26
C VAL A 134 -3.45 -21.18 5.78
N GLY A 135 -2.92 -22.11 6.57
CA GLY A 135 -2.91 -22.03 8.02
C GLY A 135 -4.24 -22.38 8.73
N VAL A 136 -5.37 -22.38 7.99
CA VAL A 136 -6.71 -22.56 8.58
C VAL A 136 -6.89 -23.95 9.20
N ASP A 137 -6.36 -25.01 8.59
CA ASP A 137 -6.48 -26.37 9.15
C ASP A 137 -5.72 -26.52 10.46
N TYR A 138 -4.50 -25.96 10.55
CA TYR A 138 -3.74 -25.89 11.79
C TYR A 138 -4.51 -25.08 12.84
N ALA A 139 -4.93 -23.87 12.49
CA ALA A 139 -5.64 -22.97 13.39
C ALA A 139 -6.90 -23.61 14.01
N LYS A 140 -7.70 -24.32 13.17
CA LYS A 140 -8.90 -25.01 13.66
C LYS A 140 -8.57 -26.15 14.63
N ARG A 141 -7.53 -26.93 14.34
CA ARG A 141 -7.13 -28.08 15.18
C ARG A 141 -6.56 -27.64 16.52
N THR A 142 -5.74 -26.60 16.53
CA THR A 142 -5.05 -26.10 17.72
C THR A 142 -5.79 -24.99 18.45
N LYS A 143 -6.86 -24.45 17.85
CA LYS A 143 -7.59 -23.25 18.30
C LYS A 143 -6.73 -21.98 18.30
N THR A 144 -5.64 -21.96 17.55
CA THR A 144 -4.77 -20.80 17.37
C THR A 144 -5.54 -19.71 16.60
N PRO A 145 -5.58 -18.45 17.06
CA PRO A 145 -6.15 -17.35 16.29
C PRO A 145 -5.46 -17.21 14.93
N ILE A 146 -6.25 -16.98 13.89
CA ILE A 146 -5.74 -16.73 12.54
C ILE A 146 -6.39 -15.49 11.96
N ILE A 147 -5.60 -14.54 11.54
CA ILE A 147 -6.07 -13.29 10.93
C ILE A 147 -5.65 -13.17 9.48
N SER A 148 -6.47 -12.50 8.70
CA SER A 148 -6.10 -12.08 7.36
C SER A 148 -5.96 -10.57 7.27
N VAL A 149 -5.03 -10.08 6.44
CA VAL A 149 -4.74 -8.67 6.22
C VAL A 149 -4.97 -8.35 4.73
N PHE A 150 -5.87 -7.44 4.44
CA PHE A 150 -6.28 -7.10 3.07
C PHE A 150 -5.51 -5.87 2.55
N HIS A 151 -4.61 -6.09 1.61
CA HIS A 151 -3.86 -5.02 0.93
C HIS A 151 -4.50 -4.52 -0.37
N THR A 152 -5.36 -5.34 -0.99
CA THR A 152 -5.89 -5.09 -2.33
C THR A 152 -7.41 -5.33 -2.36
N ASP A 153 -8.12 -4.61 -3.21
CA ASP A 153 -9.52 -4.92 -3.48
C ASP A 153 -9.61 -6.07 -4.49
N ILE A 154 -9.66 -7.31 -3.98
CA ILE A 154 -9.72 -8.54 -4.80
C ILE A 154 -10.88 -8.49 -5.78
N VAL A 155 -12.05 -7.98 -5.36
CA VAL A 155 -13.25 -7.92 -6.19
C VAL A 155 -13.06 -6.95 -7.35
N ALA A 156 -12.41 -5.80 -7.12
CA ALA A 156 -12.06 -4.86 -8.17
C ALA A 156 -11.03 -5.46 -9.14
N TYR A 157 -10.03 -6.21 -8.63
CA TYR A 157 -9.05 -6.90 -9.47
C TYR A 157 -9.66 -8.00 -10.33
N ILE A 158 -10.58 -8.79 -9.81
CA ILE A 158 -11.32 -9.79 -10.59
C ILE A 158 -12.01 -9.10 -11.77
N ARG A 159 -12.69 -7.97 -11.54
CA ARG A 159 -13.35 -7.19 -12.59
C ARG A 159 -12.35 -6.66 -13.62
N TYR A 160 -11.21 -6.11 -13.16
CA TYR A 160 -10.19 -5.54 -14.03
C TYR A 160 -9.55 -6.58 -14.96
N TYR A 161 -9.24 -7.79 -14.45
CA TYR A 161 -8.56 -8.83 -15.23
C TYR A 161 -9.50 -9.70 -16.08
N LEU A 162 -10.72 -9.96 -15.62
CA LEU A 162 -11.68 -10.77 -16.34
C LEU A 162 -12.56 -9.96 -17.29
N GLY A 163 -12.58 -8.63 -17.15
CA GLY A 163 -13.49 -7.75 -17.89
C GLY A 163 -14.93 -7.81 -17.39
N ASP A 164 -15.71 -6.81 -17.77
CA ASP A 164 -17.09 -6.62 -17.26
C ASP A 164 -18.02 -7.79 -17.58
N PHE A 165 -17.84 -8.46 -18.72
CA PHE A 165 -18.68 -9.59 -19.12
C PHE A 165 -18.52 -10.80 -18.18
N LEU A 166 -17.28 -11.28 -18.01
CA LEU A 166 -17.00 -12.42 -17.12
C LEU A 166 -17.26 -12.06 -15.65
N PHE A 167 -16.96 -10.84 -15.25
CA PHE A 167 -17.31 -10.34 -13.92
C PHE A 167 -18.82 -10.36 -13.70
N GLY A 168 -19.62 -9.96 -14.69
CA GLY A 168 -21.08 -10.02 -14.65
C GLY A 168 -21.60 -11.44 -14.36
N LEU A 169 -21.03 -12.46 -15.01
CA LEU A 169 -21.35 -13.87 -14.76
C LEU A 169 -20.94 -14.33 -13.35
N MET A 170 -19.83 -13.85 -12.82
CA MET A 170 -19.34 -14.19 -11.48
C MET A 170 -20.04 -13.41 -10.37
N ARG A 171 -20.64 -12.27 -10.67
CA ARG A 171 -21.23 -11.36 -9.68
C ARG A 171 -22.13 -12.05 -8.64
N PRO A 172 -23.04 -12.97 -9.00
CA PRO A 172 -23.92 -13.62 -8.02
C PRO A 172 -23.19 -14.57 -7.06
N ILE A 173 -22.03 -15.11 -7.45
CA ILE A 173 -21.26 -16.04 -6.61
C ILE A 173 -20.19 -15.35 -5.76
N ILE A 174 -19.82 -14.10 -6.07
CA ILE A 174 -18.78 -13.34 -5.34
C ILE A 174 -19.09 -13.24 -3.84
N PRO A 175 -20.33 -12.89 -3.38
CA PRO A 175 -20.63 -12.84 -1.95
C PRO A 175 -20.44 -14.20 -1.26
N LEU A 176 -20.82 -15.30 -1.92
CA LEU A 176 -20.63 -16.66 -1.38
C LEU A 176 -19.14 -16.98 -1.21
N LEU A 177 -18.32 -16.64 -2.20
CA LEU A 177 -16.86 -16.84 -2.13
C LEU A 177 -16.24 -15.98 -1.04
N VAL A 178 -16.59 -14.70 -0.95
CA VAL A 178 -16.10 -13.79 0.11
C VAL A 178 -16.51 -14.31 1.48
N LYS A 179 -17.78 -14.73 1.65
CA LYS A 179 -18.30 -15.31 2.89
C LYS A 179 -17.51 -16.56 3.29
N GLN A 180 -17.38 -17.52 2.39
CA GLN A 180 -16.70 -18.78 2.67
C GLN A 180 -15.23 -18.56 3.03
N PHE A 181 -14.56 -17.67 2.31
CA PHE A 181 -13.15 -17.39 2.48
C PHE A 181 -12.89 -16.58 3.76
N SER A 182 -13.56 -15.43 3.93
CA SER A 182 -13.31 -14.52 5.04
C SER A 182 -13.72 -15.11 6.40
N ASN A 183 -14.78 -15.93 6.44
CA ASN A 183 -15.22 -16.55 7.69
C ASN A 183 -14.35 -17.75 8.12
N ALA A 184 -13.37 -18.14 7.31
CA ALA A 184 -12.34 -19.09 7.70
C ALA A 184 -11.35 -18.50 8.73
N TYR A 185 -11.23 -17.17 8.78
CA TYR A 185 -10.36 -16.44 9.68
C TYR A 185 -11.08 -16.02 10.96
N THR A 186 -10.32 -15.86 12.04
CA THR A 186 -10.81 -15.28 13.31
C THR A 186 -11.17 -13.82 13.12
N LEU A 187 -10.36 -13.10 12.34
CA LEU A 187 -10.57 -11.69 12.01
C LEU A 187 -9.97 -11.38 10.63
N ASN A 188 -10.62 -10.48 9.89
CA ASN A 188 -10.10 -9.91 8.65
C ASN A 188 -9.82 -8.42 8.86
N ILE A 189 -8.58 -8.00 8.65
CA ILE A 189 -8.13 -6.63 8.86
C ILE A 189 -8.13 -5.89 7.53
N PHE A 190 -8.74 -4.71 7.52
CA PHE A 190 -8.80 -3.79 6.40
C PHE A 190 -8.09 -2.49 6.73
N SER A 191 -7.37 -1.92 5.75
CA SER A 191 -6.66 -0.64 5.86
C SER A 191 -7.56 0.58 5.63
N SER A 192 -8.76 0.36 5.08
CA SER A 192 -9.72 1.38 4.69
C SER A 192 -11.12 1.02 5.21
N ARG A 193 -11.82 2.01 5.76
CA ARG A 193 -13.20 1.86 6.24
C ARG A 193 -14.17 1.61 5.08
N GLU A 194 -13.90 2.23 3.93
CA GLU A 194 -14.71 2.03 2.72
C GLU A 194 -14.57 0.59 2.21
N GLN A 195 -13.35 0.06 2.16
CA GLN A 195 -13.12 -1.33 1.79
C GLN A 195 -13.81 -2.29 2.77
N LEU A 196 -13.68 -2.05 4.08
CA LEU A 196 -14.39 -2.82 5.11
C LEU A 196 -15.90 -2.81 4.86
N SER A 197 -16.52 -1.63 4.64
CA SER A 197 -17.95 -1.50 4.36
C SER A 197 -18.37 -2.28 3.09
N LYS A 198 -17.56 -2.22 2.03
CA LYS A 198 -17.78 -2.99 0.80
C LYS A 198 -17.78 -4.49 1.06
N TYR A 199 -16.79 -4.99 1.80
CA TYR A 199 -16.68 -6.42 2.08
C TYR A 199 -17.71 -6.92 3.09
N GLN A 200 -18.16 -6.08 4.02
CA GLN A 200 -19.30 -6.40 4.89
C GLN A 200 -20.59 -6.61 4.10
N LYS A 201 -20.84 -5.79 3.07
CA LYS A 201 -21.97 -6.00 2.12
C LYS A 201 -21.83 -7.28 1.29
N LEU A 202 -20.62 -7.83 1.18
CA LEU A 202 -20.31 -9.09 0.53
C LEU A 202 -20.21 -10.28 1.52
N GLU A 203 -20.87 -10.16 2.68
CA GLU A 203 -20.94 -11.22 3.71
C GLU A 203 -19.60 -11.53 4.43
N CYS A 204 -18.64 -10.59 4.44
CA CYS A 204 -17.48 -10.65 5.33
C CYS A 204 -17.89 -10.27 6.75
N LEU A 205 -18.28 -11.24 7.56
CA LEU A 205 -18.89 -11.01 8.88
C LEU A 205 -17.87 -10.67 9.98
N ARG A 206 -16.58 -10.97 9.75
CA ARG A 206 -15.49 -10.81 10.73
C ARG A 206 -14.46 -9.81 10.22
N GLY A 207 -14.92 -8.64 9.81
CA GLY A 207 -14.05 -7.57 9.32
C GLY A 207 -13.88 -6.45 10.33
N GLU A 208 -12.68 -5.90 10.44
CA GLU A 208 -12.37 -4.74 11.28
C GLU A 208 -11.39 -3.81 10.57
N TYR A 209 -11.56 -2.51 10.77
CA TYR A 209 -10.58 -1.52 10.34
C TYR A 209 -9.46 -1.43 11.38
N VAL A 210 -8.25 -1.72 10.95
CA VAL A 210 -7.03 -1.47 11.71
C VAL A 210 -6.05 -0.79 10.78
N PRO A 211 -5.57 0.41 11.08
CA PRO A 211 -4.55 1.07 10.27
C PRO A 211 -3.24 0.30 10.45
N TYR A 212 -2.90 -0.52 9.49
CA TYR A 212 -1.72 -1.38 9.50
C TYR A 212 -0.69 -1.00 8.45
N GLN A 213 -1.03 -0.08 7.55
CA GLN A 213 -0.13 0.53 6.59
C GLN A 213 0.20 1.94 7.06
N GLY A 214 1.47 2.24 7.14
CA GLY A 214 1.96 3.49 7.63
C GLY A 214 2.92 4.18 6.67
N ILE A 215 3.42 5.31 7.12
CA ILE A 215 4.45 6.13 6.50
C ILE A 215 5.53 6.42 7.55
N ASN A 216 6.75 6.55 7.12
CA ASN A 216 7.82 7.03 8.01
C ASN A 216 7.79 8.57 8.07
N CYS A 217 7.07 9.12 9.05
CA CYS A 217 6.93 10.56 9.20
C CYS A 217 8.22 11.28 9.58
N GLU A 218 9.20 10.59 10.18
CA GLU A 218 10.53 11.16 10.43
C GLU A 218 11.36 11.27 9.15
N LYS A 219 11.20 10.32 8.25
CA LYS A 219 11.86 10.33 6.94
C LYS A 219 11.24 11.37 6.02
N PHE A 220 9.89 11.39 5.90
CA PHE A 220 9.15 12.37 5.11
C PHE A 220 8.77 13.56 6.00
N HIS A 221 9.45 14.71 5.78
CA HIS A 221 9.34 15.85 6.68
C HIS A 221 9.58 17.16 5.93
N PRO A 222 8.90 18.28 6.27
CA PRO A 222 9.12 19.57 5.63
C PRO A 222 10.58 20.06 5.67
N ARG A 223 11.36 19.67 6.71
CA ARG A 223 12.81 19.99 6.83
C ARG A 223 13.64 19.48 5.64
N ASN A 224 13.15 18.49 4.89
CA ASN A 224 13.83 17.93 3.73
C ASN A 224 13.92 18.91 2.54
N ILE A 225 13.37 20.11 2.65
CA ILE A 225 13.59 21.21 1.69
C ILE A 225 15.08 21.52 1.50
N CYS A 226 15.94 21.17 2.46
CA CYS A 226 17.40 21.29 2.31
C CYS A 226 17.97 20.38 1.19
N TYR A 227 17.19 19.39 0.74
CA TYR A 227 17.51 18.50 -0.39
C TYR A 227 16.78 18.89 -1.67
N ASP A 228 16.33 20.15 -1.80
CA ASP A 228 15.62 20.64 -3.00
C ASP A 228 16.40 20.29 -4.27
N PRO A 229 15.85 19.47 -5.21
CA PRO A 229 16.55 19.05 -6.41
C PRO A 229 16.77 20.18 -7.42
N ILE A 230 16.00 21.27 -7.31
CA ILE A 230 16.05 22.44 -8.20
C ILE A 230 16.07 23.76 -7.42
N PRO A 231 17.04 24.02 -6.53
CA PRO A 231 16.99 25.12 -5.56
C PRO A 231 16.94 26.51 -6.19
N ASN A 232 17.37 26.65 -7.44
CA ASN A 232 17.34 27.92 -8.19
C ASN A 232 16.04 28.14 -8.95
N ASP A 233 15.18 27.14 -9.04
CA ASP A 233 13.88 27.25 -9.69
C ASP A 233 12.83 27.75 -8.67
N LYS A 234 12.26 28.93 -8.92
CA LYS A 234 11.25 29.56 -8.03
C LYS A 234 9.83 29.39 -8.52
N ARG A 235 9.63 28.67 -9.60
CA ARG A 235 8.30 28.42 -10.16
C ARG A 235 7.42 27.63 -9.18
N PRO A 236 6.11 27.92 -9.13
CA PRO A 236 5.15 27.08 -8.43
C PRO A 236 5.22 25.63 -8.95
N THR A 237 5.42 24.65 -8.08
CA THR A 237 5.69 23.27 -8.46
C THR A 237 4.53 22.35 -8.13
N ILE A 238 3.97 21.72 -9.16
CA ILE A 238 3.04 20.61 -9.07
C ILE A 238 3.84 19.31 -9.15
N LEU A 239 3.71 18.42 -8.18
CA LEU A 239 4.47 17.18 -8.13
C LEU A 239 3.56 15.95 -8.30
N PHE A 240 3.95 15.04 -9.17
CA PHE A 240 3.48 13.65 -9.21
C PHE A 240 4.66 12.72 -8.91
N VAL A 241 4.44 11.72 -8.05
CA VAL A 241 5.40 10.64 -7.79
C VAL A 241 4.68 9.31 -7.90
N GLY A 242 5.17 8.43 -8.77
CA GLY A 242 4.59 7.10 -8.91
C GLY A 242 4.99 6.35 -10.18
N ARG A 243 4.49 5.12 -10.32
CA ARG A 243 4.67 4.37 -11.56
C ARG A 243 3.88 5.01 -12.70
N ILE A 244 4.46 5.07 -13.88
CA ILE A 244 3.79 5.64 -15.07
C ILE A 244 3.00 4.51 -15.77
N THR A 245 1.85 4.19 -15.22
CA THR A 245 0.94 3.10 -15.63
C THR A 245 -0.49 3.62 -15.85
N ALA A 246 -1.32 2.83 -16.51
CA ALA A 246 -2.68 3.25 -16.86
C ALA A 246 -3.54 3.54 -15.61
N GLU A 247 -3.43 2.71 -14.56
CA GLU A 247 -4.19 2.90 -13.31
C GLU A 247 -3.79 4.17 -12.55
N LYS A 248 -2.55 4.66 -12.76
CA LYS A 248 -2.09 5.94 -12.16
C LYS A 248 -2.53 7.17 -12.93
N ASN A 249 -3.14 6.97 -14.11
CA ASN A 249 -3.81 8.00 -14.90
C ASN A 249 -2.98 9.29 -15.15
N VAL A 250 -1.67 9.13 -15.35
CA VAL A 250 -0.72 10.25 -15.53
C VAL A 250 -1.07 11.11 -16.75
N THR A 251 -1.76 10.55 -17.73
CA THR A 251 -2.23 11.27 -18.92
C THR A 251 -3.16 12.41 -18.56
N GLN A 252 -3.97 12.28 -17.53
CA GLN A 252 -4.89 13.32 -17.05
C GLN A 252 -4.14 14.56 -16.56
N LEU A 253 -2.92 14.41 -16.02
CA LEU A 253 -2.10 15.57 -15.62
C LEU A 253 -1.73 16.42 -16.80
N LEU A 254 -1.40 15.79 -17.94
CA LEU A 254 -1.07 16.48 -19.17
C LEU A 254 -2.30 17.10 -19.85
N ASP A 255 -3.50 16.62 -19.54
CA ASP A 255 -4.76 17.25 -19.97
C ASP A 255 -5.13 18.44 -19.08
N ALA A 256 -4.85 18.38 -17.79
CA ALA A 256 -5.07 19.48 -16.85
C ALA A 256 -4.02 20.61 -16.99
N TYR A 257 -2.79 20.26 -17.36
CA TYR A 257 -1.67 21.20 -17.39
C TYR A 257 -1.93 22.47 -18.22
N PRO A 258 -2.42 22.42 -19.49
CA PRO A 258 -2.68 23.62 -20.27
C PRO A 258 -3.74 24.53 -19.65
N LEU A 259 -4.71 23.98 -18.91
CA LEU A 259 -5.72 24.75 -18.20
C LEU A 259 -5.10 25.54 -17.03
N ILE A 260 -4.14 24.91 -16.34
CA ILE A 260 -3.41 25.52 -15.23
C ILE A 260 -2.45 26.59 -15.77
N ALA A 261 -1.65 26.26 -16.79
CA ALA A 261 -0.66 27.15 -17.38
C ALA A 261 -1.28 28.42 -18.02
N ALA A 262 -2.53 28.35 -18.50
CA ALA A 262 -3.26 29.49 -18.97
C ALA A 262 -3.52 30.55 -17.89
N GLN A 263 -3.59 30.14 -16.61
CA GLN A 263 -3.82 31.06 -15.49
C GLN A 263 -2.54 31.28 -14.64
N ILE A 264 -1.59 30.37 -14.69
CA ILE A 264 -0.31 30.44 -13.99
C ILE A 264 0.80 30.08 -14.99
N PRO A 265 1.24 31.05 -15.82
CA PRO A 265 2.18 30.76 -16.93
C PRO A 265 3.50 30.14 -16.53
N ASP A 266 3.99 30.47 -15.33
CA ASP A 266 5.26 29.96 -14.80
C ASP A 266 5.12 28.65 -14.00
N VAL A 267 3.96 27.98 -14.04
CA VAL A 267 3.77 26.73 -13.30
C VAL A 267 4.66 25.61 -13.84
N HIS A 268 5.24 24.85 -12.94
CA HIS A 268 6.09 23.71 -13.25
C HIS A 268 5.46 22.40 -12.79
N LEU A 269 5.12 21.51 -13.73
CA LEU A 269 4.68 20.15 -13.45
C LEU A 269 5.88 19.20 -13.50
N VAL A 270 6.19 18.57 -12.39
CA VAL A 270 7.26 17.57 -12.27
C VAL A 270 6.64 16.18 -12.10
N ILE A 271 7.00 15.27 -12.98
CA ILE A 271 6.58 13.87 -12.97
C ILE A 271 7.78 13.01 -12.63
N VAL A 272 7.76 12.42 -11.42
CA VAL A 272 8.79 11.55 -10.88
C VAL A 272 8.34 10.10 -10.94
N GLY A 273 9.14 9.25 -11.57
CA GLY A 273 8.89 7.81 -11.71
C GLY A 273 9.15 7.30 -13.10
N SER A 274 8.84 6.03 -13.32
CA SER A 274 8.97 5.35 -14.61
C SER A 274 7.85 4.32 -14.81
N GLY A 275 7.65 3.86 -16.03
CA GLY A 275 6.66 2.82 -16.29
C GLY A 275 6.40 2.53 -17.76
N PRO A 276 5.48 1.61 -18.06
CA PRO A 276 5.14 1.20 -19.43
C PRO A 276 4.66 2.33 -20.34
N LEU A 277 4.11 3.42 -19.78
CA LEU A 277 3.60 4.56 -20.52
C LEU A 277 4.62 5.69 -20.69
N ASP A 278 5.88 5.52 -20.29
CA ASP A 278 6.91 6.57 -20.36
C ASP A 278 7.02 7.21 -21.75
N GLN A 279 7.03 6.41 -22.82
CA GLN A 279 7.17 6.93 -24.17
C GLN A 279 5.97 7.78 -24.59
N GLU A 280 4.76 7.34 -24.21
CA GLU A 280 3.55 8.10 -24.49
C GLU A 280 3.53 9.45 -23.74
N ILE A 281 3.84 9.42 -22.45
CA ILE A 281 3.89 10.61 -21.61
C ILE A 281 4.97 11.58 -22.10
N ARG A 282 6.17 11.09 -22.46
CA ARG A 282 7.24 11.92 -23.06
C ARG A 282 6.77 12.59 -24.34
N ARG A 283 6.15 11.85 -25.26
CA ARG A 283 5.63 12.40 -26.51
C ARG A 283 4.58 13.48 -26.29
N ARG A 284 3.68 13.30 -25.32
CA ARG A 284 2.66 14.28 -24.97
C ARG A 284 3.25 15.52 -24.28
N ALA A 285 4.21 15.33 -23.39
CA ALA A 285 4.89 16.39 -22.64
C ALA A 285 5.75 17.29 -23.52
N GLN A 286 6.24 16.81 -24.69
CA GLN A 286 6.99 17.62 -25.65
C GLN A 286 6.29 18.91 -26.09
N LYS A 287 4.97 18.96 -26.01
CA LYS A 287 4.19 20.18 -26.29
C LYS A 287 4.36 21.27 -25.21
N PHE A 288 4.95 20.94 -24.06
CA PHE A 288 5.05 21.79 -22.87
C PHE A 288 6.50 21.87 -22.35
N LEU A 289 7.48 22.04 -23.26
CA LEU A 289 8.92 21.90 -23.01
C LEU A 289 9.48 22.70 -21.82
N HIS A 290 8.86 23.85 -21.49
CA HIS A 290 9.36 24.71 -20.41
C HIS A 290 8.57 24.54 -19.10
N GLY A 291 7.44 23.85 -19.12
CA GLY A 291 6.55 23.74 -17.97
C GLY A 291 6.33 22.32 -17.45
N VAL A 292 6.74 21.28 -18.18
CA VAL A 292 6.61 19.89 -17.76
C VAL A 292 7.94 19.18 -17.79
N THR A 293 8.35 18.63 -16.66
CA THR A 293 9.57 17.83 -16.53
C THR A 293 9.23 16.39 -16.20
N LEU A 294 9.73 15.46 -17.01
CA LEU A 294 9.76 14.04 -16.68
C LEU A 294 11.12 13.73 -16.06
N TRP A 295 11.16 13.71 -14.72
CA TRP A 295 12.38 13.56 -13.96
C TRP A 295 13.00 12.16 -14.09
N GLY A 296 12.15 11.15 -14.23
CA GLY A 296 12.55 9.74 -14.12
C GLY A 296 12.43 9.24 -12.68
N GLU A 297 13.08 8.12 -12.41
CA GLU A 297 13.07 7.55 -11.05
C GLU A 297 13.93 8.41 -10.10
N SER A 298 13.40 8.70 -8.91
CA SER A 298 14.10 9.42 -7.85
C SER A 298 14.05 8.62 -6.54
N HIS A 299 15.10 8.70 -5.73
CA HIS A 299 15.27 7.93 -4.51
C HIS A 299 16.04 8.72 -3.45
N GLY A 300 16.03 8.19 -2.20
CA GLY A 300 16.83 8.76 -1.12
C GLY A 300 16.47 10.22 -0.85
N THR A 301 17.47 11.05 -0.57
CA THR A 301 17.31 12.47 -0.22
C THR A 301 16.69 13.29 -1.35
N GLU A 302 16.99 12.97 -2.61
CA GLU A 302 16.39 13.65 -3.76
C GLU A 302 14.86 13.50 -3.80
N LEU A 303 14.34 12.27 -3.58
CA LEU A 303 12.90 12.04 -3.49
C LEU A 303 12.27 12.80 -2.31
N LEU A 304 12.95 12.82 -1.17
CA LEU A 304 12.49 13.57 0.01
C LEU A 304 12.45 15.08 -0.27
N GLY A 305 13.44 15.58 -0.99
CA GLY A 305 13.49 16.97 -1.45
C GLY A 305 12.33 17.32 -2.38
N TRP A 306 11.98 16.44 -3.33
CA TRP A 306 10.83 16.66 -4.20
C TRP A 306 9.52 16.82 -3.42
N PHE A 307 9.24 15.95 -2.46
CA PHE A 307 8.02 16.07 -1.65
C PHE A 307 8.00 17.36 -0.82
N ALA A 308 9.11 17.75 -0.22
CA ALA A 308 9.20 18.97 0.59
C ALA A 308 9.21 20.26 -0.25
N ARG A 309 9.63 20.18 -1.53
CA ARG A 309 9.73 21.32 -2.46
C ARG A 309 8.38 21.68 -3.10
N ALA A 310 7.52 20.69 -3.25
CA ALA A 310 6.28 20.86 -4.01
C ALA A 310 5.30 21.82 -3.32
N ASP A 311 4.66 22.68 -4.10
CA ASP A 311 3.57 23.54 -3.63
C ASP A 311 2.25 22.78 -3.54
N VAL A 312 2.08 21.75 -4.39
CA VAL A 312 0.94 20.84 -4.39
C VAL A 312 1.35 19.49 -4.95
N PHE A 313 0.94 18.42 -4.28
CA PHE A 313 1.07 17.06 -4.77
C PHE A 313 -0.22 16.63 -5.47
N ILE A 314 -0.09 15.94 -6.62
CA ILE A 314 -1.25 15.52 -7.40
C ILE A 314 -1.29 13.99 -7.56
N ASN A 315 -2.45 13.38 -7.28
CA ASN A 315 -2.70 11.96 -7.48
C ASN A 315 -3.97 11.73 -8.32
N PRO A 316 -3.87 11.51 -9.63
CA PRO A 316 -5.03 11.28 -10.49
C PRO A 316 -5.46 9.81 -10.55
N SER A 317 -4.88 8.92 -9.72
CA SER A 317 -5.17 7.49 -9.71
C SER A 317 -6.63 7.23 -9.36
N VAL A 318 -7.30 6.43 -10.18
CA VAL A 318 -8.73 6.08 -10.02
C VAL A 318 -8.95 4.82 -9.18
N THR A 319 -7.87 4.08 -8.86
CA THR A 319 -7.91 2.84 -8.08
C THR A 319 -6.78 2.85 -7.05
N GLU A 320 -7.12 3.18 -5.82
CA GLU A 320 -6.18 3.15 -4.69
C GLU A 320 -6.82 2.45 -3.50
N ASN A 321 -6.06 1.59 -2.81
CA ASN A 321 -6.47 1.01 -1.53
C ASN A 321 -5.80 1.68 -0.34
N PHE A 322 -4.55 2.10 -0.53
CA PHE A 322 -3.79 2.95 0.39
C PHE A 322 -2.71 3.65 -0.43
N CYS A 323 -2.87 4.95 -0.65
CA CYS A 323 -1.91 5.71 -1.43
C CYS A 323 -0.75 6.20 -0.56
N THR A 324 0.37 5.48 -0.58
CA THR A 324 1.56 5.88 0.20
C THR A 324 2.09 7.24 -0.20
N THR A 325 2.06 7.59 -1.50
CA THR A 325 2.58 8.87 -1.99
C THR A 325 1.75 10.08 -1.55
N ASN A 326 0.42 9.92 -1.34
CA ASN A 326 -0.38 10.98 -0.70
C ASN A 326 0.12 11.24 0.72
N ASN A 327 0.36 10.16 1.48
CA ASN A 327 0.84 10.26 2.86
C ASN A 327 2.27 10.80 2.92
N GLU A 328 3.13 10.45 1.97
CA GLU A 328 4.49 11.00 1.83
C GLU A 328 4.47 12.51 1.59
N ALA A 329 3.58 12.98 0.72
CA ALA A 329 3.37 14.39 0.47
C ALA A 329 2.84 15.12 1.72
N LEU A 330 1.77 14.60 2.34
CA LEU A 330 1.19 15.16 3.56
C LEU A 330 2.21 15.20 4.71
N ALA A 331 2.98 14.13 4.92
CA ALA A 331 4.03 14.08 5.94
C ALA A 331 5.14 15.11 5.69
N SER A 332 5.39 15.44 4.42
CA SER A 332 6.35 16.48 4.00
C SER A 332 5.77 17.91 4.04
N GLY A 333 4.53 18.08 4.53
CA GLY A 333 3.87 19.39 4.62
C GLY A 333 3.27 19.87 3.31
N THR A 334 3.15 19.01 2.30
CA THR A 334 2.65 19.37 0.97
C THR A 334 1.17 19.01 0.83
N PRO A 335 0.29 19.97 0.51
CA PRO A 335 -1.13 19.71 0.31
C PRO A 335 -1.37 18.81 -0.91
N VAL A 336 -2.44 18.02 -0.86
CA VAL A 336 -2.74 16.99 -1.87
C VAL A 336 -3.99 17.34 -2.66
N VAL A 337 -3.93 17.22 -3.99
CA VAL A 337 -5.12 17.14 -4.85
C VAL A 337 -5.21 15.74 -5.43
N ALA A 338 -6.21 14.96 -5.01
CA ALA A 338 -6.33 13.55 -5.40
C ALA A 338 -7.67 13.26 -6.08
N ALA A 339 -7.70 12.29 -7.00
CA ALA A 339 -8.95 11.76 -7.50
C ALA A 339 -9.75 11.11 -6.36
N MET A 340 -11.08 11.27 -6.36
CA MET A 340 -11.96 10.53 -5.46
C MET A 340 -11.85 9.03 -5.76
N ALA A 341 -11.17 8.31 -4.85
CA ALA A 341 -11.04 6.86 -4.84
C ALA A 341 -11.18 6.39 -3.39
N PRO A 342 -11.47 5.10 -3.15
CA PRO A 342 -11.79 4.61 -1.80
C PRO A 342 -10.82 5.07 -0.70
N SER A 343 -9.52 4.94 -0.91
CA SER A 343 -8.54 5.31 0.12
C SER A 343 -8.22 6.81 0.15
N THR A 344 -8.36 7.52 -0.97
CA THR A 344 -8.01 8.94 -1.03
C THR A 344 -8.98 9.80 -0.23
N THR A 345 -10.26 9.37 -0.12
CA THR A 345 -11.27 10.02 0.71
C THR A 345 -11.01 9.93 2.21
N GLU A 346 -10.21 8.94 2.64
CA GLU A 346 -9.79 8.79 4.03
C GLU A 346 -8.49 9.55 4.35
N GLN A 347 -7.68 9.85 3.34
CA GLN A 347 -6.39 10.55 3.47
C GLN A 347 -6.52 12.05 3.29
N VAL A 348 -7.41 12.48 2.39
CA VAL A 348 -7.58 13.88 2.03
C VAL A 348 -8.90 14.43 2.56
N THR A 349 -8.80 15.32 3.54
CA THR A 349 -9.93 16.10 4.07
C THR A 349 -10.00 17.42 3.34
N VAL A 350 -11.10 17.61 2.58
CA VAL A 350 -11.32 18.79 1.72
C VAL A 350 -11.25 20.09 2.53
N GLY A 351 -10.40 21.03 2.09
CA GLY A 351 -10.19 22.33 2.73
C GLY A 351 -9.34 22.29 4.00
N TYR A 352 -8.87 21.09 4.41
CA TYR A 352 -8.01 20.92 5.60
C TYR A 352 -6.56 20.60 5.22
N ASN A 353 -6.33 19.53 4.45
CA ASN A 353 -5.00 19.11 3.98
C ASN A 353 -4.90 18.97 2.45
N GLY A 354 -5.98 19.31 1.73
CA GLY A 354 -6.03 19.20 0.28
C GLY A 354 -7.45 19.27 -0.28
N PHE A 355 -7.60 18.77 -1.52
CA PHE A 355 -8.87 18.67 -2.21
C PHE A 355 -9.03 17.32 -2.92
N LEU A 356 -10.29 16.90 -3.08
CA LEU A 356 -10.67 15.74 -3.89
C LEU A 356 -11.24 16.21 -5.23
N ALA A 357 -10.76 15.64 -6.33
CA ALA A 357 -11.22 15.94 -7.68
C ALA A 357 -12.01 14.74 -8.26
N GLN A 358 -12.93 15.04 -9.17
CA GLN A 358 -13.66 13.98 -9.89
C GLN A 358 -12.70 13.16 -10.75
N PRO A 359 -12.77 11.83 -10.69
CA PRO A 359 -11.94 10.98 -11.54
C PRO A 359 -12.15 11.27 -13.03
N ASN A 360 -11.06 11.27 -13.80
CA ASN A 360 -11.06 11.54 -15.24
C ASN A 360 -11.61 12.94 -15.65
N ASN A 361 -11.60 13.89 -14.73
CA ASN A 361 -12.01 15.27 -14.99
C ASN A 361 -10.83 16.24 -14.86
N ALA A 362 -10.14 16.52 -15.97
CA ALA A 362 -8.98 17.41 -16.03
C ALA A 362 -9.31 18.84 -15.60
N GLN A 363 -10.52 19.33 -15.92
CA GLN A 363 -10.98 20.64 -15.53
C GLN A 363 -11.10 20.80 -14.02
N ASP A 364 -11.71 19.82 -13.33
CA ASP A 364 -11.89 19.84 -11.89
C ASP A 364 -10.53 19.75 -11.13
N PHE A 365 -9.59 18.97 -11.66
CA PHE A 365 -8.21 18.95 -11.15
C PHE A 365 -7.53 20.32 -11.32
N ALA A 366 -7.65 20.93 -12.50
CA ALA A 366 -7.04 22.23 -12.78
C ALA A 366 -7.58 23.31 -11.84
N GLU A 367 -8.89 23.38 -11.65
CA GLU A 367 -9.55 24.35 -10.77
C GLU A 367 -9.04 24.28 -9.33
N LYS A 368 -8.91 23.06 -8.78
CA LYS A 368 -8.43 22.85 -7.41
C LYS A 368 -6.95 23.20 -7.24
N ILE A 369 -6.13 22.89 -8.23
CA ILE A 369 -4.70 23.24 -8.22
C ILE A 369 -4.54 24.77 -8.32
N ILE A 370 -5.25 25.42 -9.24
CA ILE A 370 -5.24 26.86 -9.41
C ILE A 370 -5.67 27.55 -8.11
N ALA A 371 -6.74 27.06 -7.46
CA ALA A 371 -7.23 27.62 -6.20
C ALA A 371 -6.15 27.60 -5.10
N ILE A 372 -5.33 26.54 -5.02
CA ILE A 372 -4.22 26.47 -4.07
C ILE A 372 -3.09 27.41 -4.47
N LEU A 373 -2.66 27.38 -5.74
CA LEU A 373 -1.46 28.09 -6.19
C LEU A 373 -1.67 29.63 -6.28
N GLN A 374 -2.89 30.10 -6.57
CA GLN A 374 -3.22 31.52 -6.63
C GLN A 374 -3.63 32.12 -5.28
N ASN A 375 -3.80 31.29 -4.24
CA ASN A 375 -4.16 31.75 -2.90
C ASN A 375 -3.08 31.35 -1.89
N PRO A 376 -2.10 32.23 -1.60
CA PRO A 376 -1.03 31.95 -0.65
C PRO A 376 -1.51 31.64 0.77
N GLU A 377 -2.60 32.25 1.22
CA GLU A 377 -3.18 32.01 2.55
C GLU A 377 -3.77 30.60 2.64
N LEU A 378 -4.57 30.21 1.64
CA LEU A 378 -5.12 28.86 1.55
C LEU A 378 -3.99 27.82 1.47
N LYS A 379 -2.97 28.04 0.63
CA LYS A 379 -1.82 27.16 0.53
C LYS A 379 -1.12 27.00 1.89
N ALA A 380 -0.84 28.10 2.57
CA ALA A 380 -0.20 28.07 3.88
C ALA A 380 -1.05 27.32 4.93
N GLN A 381 -2.38 27.54 4.93
CA GLN A 381 -3.31 26.83 5.79
C GLN A 381 -3.28 25.33 5.53
N LEU A 382 -3.43 24.88 4.27
CA LEU A 382 -3.42 23.47 3.89
C LEU A 382 -2.07 22.82 4.23
N SER A 383 -0.95 23.50 3.98
CA SER A 383 0.40 22.99 4.28
C SER A 383 0.63 22.82 5.78
N ALA A 384 0.14 23.78 6.60
CA ALA A 384 0.25 23.69 8.06
C ALA A 384 -0.52 22.49 8.63
N GLN A 385 -1.62 22.10 7.99
CA GLN A 385 -2.45 20.97 8.41
C GLN A 385 -2.06 19.64 7.77
N ALA A 386 -1.27 19.66 6.69
CA ALA A 386 -0.90 18.45 5.95
C ALA A 386 -0.21 17.42 6.86
N ARG A 387 0.89 17.79 7.51
CA ARG A 387 1.62 16.86 8.39
C ARG A 387 0.82 16.43 9.62
N PRO A 388 0.18 17.31 10.40
CA PRO A 388 -0.66 16.88 11.53
C PRO A 388 -1.73 15.86 11.15
N SER A 389 -2.34 15.97 9.96
CA SER A 389 -3.40 15.08 9.49
C SER A 389 -2.96 13.63 9.27
N ILE A 390 -1.65 13.37 9.14
CA ILE A 390 -1.11 12.06 8.77
C ILE A 390 -0.33 11.36 9.87
N LEU A 391 -0.05 12.02 11.00
CA LEU A 391 0.76 11.45 12.07
C LEU A 391 0.15 10.19 12.70
N GLU A 392 -1.17 10.04 12.66
CA GLU A 392 -1.82 8.80 13.12
C GLU A 392 -1.48 7.57 12.25
N PHE A 393 -0.97 7.78 11.03
CA PHE A 393 -0.49 6.76 10.11
C PHE A 393 1.03 6.61 10.14
N ASP A 394 1.74 7.17 11.12
CA ASP A 394 3.15 6.83 11.32
C ASP A 394 3.32 5.32 11.53
N TRP A 395 4.42 4.74 10.98
CA TRP A 395 4.66 3.31 11.11
C TRP A 395 4.64 2.82 12.55
N SER A 396 5.17 3.60 13.47
CA SER A 396 5.19 3.26 14.91
C SER A 396 3.77 3.15 15.48
N VAL A 397 2.90 4.11 15.12
CA VAL A 397 1.50 4.14 15.55
C VAL A 397 0.70 2.99 14.93
N CYS A 398 0.84 2.78 13.62
CA CYS A 398 0.17 1.69 12.92
C CYS A 398 0.62 0.32 13.42
N SER A 399 1.92 0.12 13.61
CA SER A 399 2.47 -1.14 14.10
C SER A 399 2.05 -1.41 15.54
N GLN A 400 1.99 -0.39 16.40
CA GLN A 400 1.48 -0.55 17.76
C GLN A 400 0.00 -0.96 17.77
N LYS A 401 -0.85 -0.27 16.98
CA LYS A 401 -2.28 -0.64 16.86
C LYS A 401 -2.46 -2.09 16.35
N PHE A 402 -1.63 -2.50 15.41
CA PHE A 402 -1.64 -3.87 14.90
C PHE A 402 -1.22 -4.88 15.97
N GLU A 403 -0.13 -4.63 16.68
CA GLU A 403 0.37 -5.45 17.79
C GLU A 403 -0.66 -5.58 18.92
N ASP A 404 -1.30 -4.45 19.29
CA ASP A 404 -2.37 -4.43 20.29
C ASP A 404 -3.53 -5.35 19.90
N LYS A 405 -3.86 -5.40 18.59
CA LYS A 405 -4.87 -6.33 18.07
C LYS A 405 -4.43 -7.79 18.20
N LEU A 406 -3.15 -8.10 17.98
CA LEU A 406 -2.63 -9.45 18.19
C LEU A 406 -2.80 -9.90 19.66
N TYR A 407 -2.43 -9.06 20.61
CA TYR A 407 -2.63 -9.34 22.04
C TYR A 407 -4.09 -9.57 22.40
N GLN A 408 -4.99 -8.72 21.90
CA GLN A 408 -6.44 -8.88 22.13
C GLN A 408 -6.95 -10.24 21.65
N LEU A 409 -6.50 -10.70 20.48
CA LEU A 409 -6.95 -11.96 19.88
C LEU A 409 -6.39 -13.21 20.60
N VAL A 410 -5.20 -13.10 21.17
CA VAL A 410 -4.58 -14.17 21.96
C VAL A 410 -5.12 -14.20 23.40
N GLY A 411 -5.89 -13.18 23.81
CA GLY A 411 -6.49 -13.10 25.14
C GLY A 411 -5.54 -12.61 26.24
N ILE A 412 -4.46 -11.91 25.85
CA ILE A 412 -3.50 -11.32 26.79
C ILE A 412 -3.95 -9.88 27.10
N PRO A 413 -4.13 -9.51 28.39
CA PRO A 413 -4.49 -8.14 28.77
C PRO A 413 -3.39 -7.15 28.34
N GLN A 414 -3.79 -6.05 27.72
CA GLN A 414 -2.87 -4.95 27.39
C GLN A 414 -2.38 -4.25 28.65
N ILE A 415 -1.10 -4.01 28.75
CA ILE A 415 -0.54 -3.10 29.75
C ILE A 415 -0.67 -1.69 29.15
N VAL A 416 -1.73 -0.99 29.53
CA VAL A 416 -1.89 0.43 29.16
C VAL A 416 -0.69 1.19 29.74
N LYS A 417 0.22 1.64 28.89
CA LYS A 417 1.21 2.65 29.29
C LYS A 417 0.42 3.92 29.62
N SER A 418 0.31 4.26 30.91
CA SER A 418 -0.14 5.58 31.30
C SER A 418 0.79 6.60 30.63
N SER A 419 0.24 7.42 29.74
CA SER A 419 0.92 8.60 29.20
C SER A 419 1.29 9.51 30.39
N SER A 420 2.56 9.49 30.76
CA SER A 420 3.17 10.47 31.65
C SER A 420 3.58 11.69 30.84
#